data_2c7de87ddf3986301982e3c961e6ca1c
#
_entry.id   2c7de87ddf3986301982e3c961e6ca1c
#
_cell.length_a   1.000
_cell.length_b   1.000
_cell.length_c   1.000
_cell.angle_alpha   90.00
_cell.angle_beta   90.00
_cell.angle_gamma   90.00
#
_symmetry.space_group_name_H-M   'P 1'
#
loop_
_entity.id
_entity.type
_entity.pdbx_description
1 polymer ?
#
loop_
_entity_poly.entity_id
_entity_poly.type
_entity_poly.pdbx_seq_one_letter_code
_entity_poly.pdbx_strand_id
1 'polypeptide(L)'
;MLKEFLDTNLKAAFQNQLKDAYKPFVLKRTINTRDKQTDQNVITVDTFNSSGVFGKFNSEEVDGSNILYTDERLLILQSQLSTIPQIGDIIANKRVSSVGKDPADVTWVLGLRSTN
;
A
#
# COMPACT_ATOMS: atom_id res chain seq x y z
N MET A 1 6.35 -23.83 2.86
CA MET A 1 5.41 -23.74 3.97
C MET A 1 4.09 -23.16 3.45
N LEU A 2 3.05 -23.18 4.25
CA LEU A 2 1.72 -22.78 3.80
C LEU A 2 1.68 -21.33 3.30
N LYS A 3 2.31 -20.40 4.01
CA LYS A 3 2.33 -19.00 3.62
C LYS A 3 3.01 -18.79 2.26
N GLU A 4 4.12 -19.45 2.03
CA GLU A 4 4.84 -19.37 0.75
C GLU A 4 4.02 -19.94 -0.39
N PHE A 5 3.33 -21.05 -0.14
CA PHE A 5 2.47 -21.68 -1.12
C PHE A 5 1.31 -20.75 -1.50
N LEU A 6 0.65 -20.15 -0.50
CA LEU A 6 -0.44 -19.20 -0.74
C LEU A 6 0.05 -17.96 -1.48
N ASP A 7 1.22 -17.45 -1.13
CA ASP A 7 1.79 -16.28 -1.80
C ASP A 7 2.02 -16.53 -3.29
N THR A 8 2.59 -17.68 -3.64
CA THR A 8 2.82 -18.07 -5.04
C THR A 8 1.51 -18.19 -5.81
N ASN A 9 0.48 -18.81 -5.23
CA ASN A 9 -0.81 -18.98 -5.87
C ASN A 9 -1.55 -17.65 -6.02
N LEU A 10 -1.49 -16.78 -5.03
CA LEU A 10 -2.11 -15.46 -5.11
C LEU A 10 -1.44 -14.59 -6.17
N LYS A 11 -0.12 -14.66 -6.27
CA LYS A 11 0.61 -13.92 -7.31
C LYS A 11 0.15 -14.35 -8.70
N ALA A 12 0.04 -15.66 -8.94
CA ALA A 12 -0.44 -16.17 -10.23
C ALA A 12 -1.87 -15.73 -10.51
N ALA A 13 -2.75 -15.77 -9.50
CA ALA A 13 -4.13 -15.33 -9.65
C ALA A 13 -4.21 -13.84 -9.97
N PHE A 14 -3.41 -13.01 -9.28
CA PHE A 14 -3.37 -11.58 -9.55
C PHE A 14 -2.94 -11.30 -10.99
N GLN A 15 -1.91 -11.99 -11.47
CA GLN A 15 -1.39 -11.76 -12.82
C GLN A 15 -2.34 -12.27 -13.91
N ASN A 16 -3.02 -13.38 -13.69
CA ASN A 16 -3.83 -14.03 -14.72
C ASN A 16 -5.28 -13.54 -14.73
N GLN A 17 -5.88 -13.35 -13.55
CA GLN A 17 -7.29 -13.03 -13.44
C GLN A 17 -7.55 -11.53 -13.25
N LEU A 18 -6.58 -10.80 -12.68
CA LEU A 18 -6.75 -9.40 -12.29
C LEU A 18 -5.80 -8.48 -13.04
N LYS A 19 -5.28 -8.91 -14.19
CA LYS A 19 -4.26 -8.13 -14.90
C LYS A 19 -4.72 -6.72 -15.28
N ASP A 20 -6.01 -6.52 -15.54
CA ASP A 20 -6.54 -5.20 -15.91
C ASP A 20 -6.55 -4.24 -14.70
N ALA A 21 -6.65 -4.77 -13.49
CA ALA A 21 -6.58 -4.00 -12.24
C ALA A 21 -5.21 -4.05 -11.60
N TYR A 22 -4.33 -4.94 -12.05
CA TYR A 22 -2.97 -5.11 -11.52
C TYR A 22 -2.05 -4.11 -12.21
N LYS A 23 -1.54 -3.15 -11.45
CA LYS A 23 -0.73 -2.05 -11.98
C LYS A 23 0.52 -1.85 -11.16
N PRO A 24 1.63 -1.43 -11.80
CA PRO A 24 2.80 -1.02 -11.05
C PRO A 24 2.56 0.32 -10.35
N PHE A 25 3.26 0.52 -9.25
CA PHE A 25 3.22 1.79 -8.53
C PHE A 25 4.57 2.05 -7.83
N VAL A 26 4.75 3.29 -7.39
CA VAL A 26 5.89 3.69 -6.57
C VAL A 26 5.33 4.22 -5.25
N LEU A 27 5.78 3.61 -4.15
CA LEU A 27 5.48 4.08 -2.81
C LEU A 27 6.56 5.09 -2.43
N LYS A 28 6.14 6.29 -2.06
CA LYS A 28 7.05 7.36 -1.63
C LYS A 28 6.85 7.64 -0.15
N ARG A 29 7.92 7.68 0.59
CA ARG A 29 7.90 7.99 2.02
C ARG A 29 8.81 9.17 2.29
N THR A 30 8.22 10.24 2.81
CA THR A 30 8.98 11.42 3.20
C THR A 30 9.49 11.25 4.63
N ILE A 31 10.80 11.39 4.81
CA ILE A 31 11.44 11.31 6.10
C ILE A 31 11.98 12.69 6.43
N ASN A 32 11.55 13.24 7.55
CA ASN A 32 12.00 14.54 8.03
C ASN A 32 12.87 14.31 9.28
N THR A 33 14.16 14.54 9.14
CA THR A 33 15.13 14.35 10.21
C THR A 33 15.78 15.69 10.52
N ARG A 34 15.92 16.00 11.82
CA ARG A 34 16.61 17.23 12.24
C ARG A 34 18.09 16.97 12.37
N ASP A 35 18.90 17.77 11.67
CA ASP A 35 20.34 17.71 11.79
C ASP A 35 20.76 18.47 13.06
N LYS A 36 21.36 17.76 14.01
CA LYS A 36 21.77 18.33 15.29
C LYS A 36 22.95 19.28 15.17
N GLN A 37 23.76 19.15 14.12
CA GLN A 37 24.93 20.00 13.93
C GLN A 37 24.56 21.36 13.34
N THR A 38 23.65 21.36 12.36
CA THR A 38 23.26 22.60 11.67
C THR A 38 21.92 23.16 12.15
N ASP A 39 21.21 22.40 12.99
CA ASP A 39 19.87 22.73 13.48
C ASP A 39 18.84 22.93 12.35
N GLN A 40 19.07 22.26 11.24
CA GLN A 40 18.20 22.31 10.07
C GLN A 40 17.46 20.99 9.88
N ASN A 41 16.25 21.08 9.32
CA ASN A 41 15.50 19.91 8.94
C ASN A 41 16.04 19.35 7.63
N VAL A 42 16.31 18.05 7.62
CA VAL A 42 16.70 17.33 6.41
C VAL A 42 15.52 16.49 5.96
N ILE A 43 15.05 16.73 4.74
CA ILE A 43 13.93 16.00 4.16
C ILE A 43 14.48 15.03 3.11
N THR A 44 14.23 13.75 3.30
CA THR A 44 14.59 12.71 2.32
C THR A 44 13.32 11.99 1.89
N VAL A 45 13.34 11.50 0.64
CA VAL A 45 12.23 10.72 0.10
C VAL A 45 12.75 9.35 -0.28
N ASP A 46 12.25 8.33 0.41
CA ASP A 46 12.52 6.93 0.05
C ASP A 46 11.45 6.47 -0.95
N THR A 47 11.88 5.71 -1.96
CA THR A 47 10.99 5.18 -2.97
C THR A 47 11.08 3.67 -3.01
N PHE A 48 9.92 3.01 -3.15
CA PHE A 48 9.81 1.56 -3.24
C PHE A 48 8.93 1.22 -4.43
N ASN A 49 9.48 0.47 -5.39
CA ASN A 49 8.74 0.04 -6.57
C ASN A 49 8.05 -1.29 -6.28
N SER A 50 6.80 -1.39 -6.66
CA SER A 50 6.04 -2.62 -6.51
C SER A 50 4.85 -2.61 -7.49
N SER A 51 3.96 -3.57 -7.33
CA SER A 51 2.73 -3.66 -8.12
C SER A 51 1.63 -4.25 -7.23
N GLY A 52 0.39 -3.89 -7.53
CA GLY A 52 -0.74 -4.36 -6.76
C GLY A 52 -2.04 -4.24 -7.52
N VAL A 53 -3.12 -4.64 -6.88
CA VAL A 53 -4.47 -4.61 -7.46
C VAL A 53 -5.21 -3.42 -6.90
N PHE A 54 -5.58 -2.48 -7.79
CA PHE A 54 -6.35 -1.30 -7.44
C PHE A 54 -7.83 -1.59 -7.59
N GLY A 55 -8.63 -1.20 -6.62
CA GLY A 55 -10.06 -1.41 -6.64
C GLY A 55 -10.76 -0.52 -5.62
N LYS A 56 -11.95 -0.92 -5.20
CA LYS A 56 -12.73 -0.17 -4.22
C LYS A 56 -13.06 -1.07 -3.04
N PHE A 57 -13.23 -0.47 -1.86
CA PHE A 57 -13.72 -1.19 -0.70
C PHE A 57 -15.20 -1.52 -0.89
N ASN A 58 -15.62 -2.68 -0.38
CA ASN A 58 -17.03 -3.01 -0.34
C ASN A 58 -17.70 -2.28 0.84
N SER A 59 -19.04 -2.25 0.86
CA SER A 59 -19.79 -1.50 1.87
C SER A 59 -19.54 -1.99 3.30
N GLU A 60 -19.16 -3.24 3.48
CA GLU A 60 -18.90 -3.81 4.80
C GLU A 60 -17.57 -3.34 5.37
N GLU A 61 -16.63 -2.97 4.50
CA GLU A 61 -15.30 -2.52 4.90
C GLU A 61 -15.25 -1.02 5.24
N VAL A 62 -16.27 -0.27 4.81
CA VAL A 62 -16.33 1.18 5.01
C VAL A 62 -16.85 1.48 6.41
N ASP A 63 -16.04 2.18 7.22
CA ASP A 63 -16.41 2.55 8.59
C ASP A 63 -16.69 4.05 8.76
N GLY A 64 -16.50 4.86 7.70
CA GLY A 64 -16.76 6.29 7.72
C GLY A 64 -15.67 7.14 8.34
N SER A 65 -14.60 6.53 8.87
CA SER A 65 -13.48 7.27 9.45
C SER A 65 -12.13 6.82 8.89
N ASN A 66 -11.72 5.59 9.14
CA ASN A 66 -10.47 5.06 8.61
C ASN A 66 -10.60 4.66 7.15
N ILE A 67 -11.76 4.15 6.75
CA ILE A 67 -12.06 3.75 5.37
C ILE A 67 -13.33 4.46 4.94
N LEU A 68 -13.22 5.29 3.90
CA LEU A 68 -14.33 6.03 3.33
C LEU A 68 -14.76 5.41 1.99
N TYR A 69 -15.99 5.67 1.57
CA TYR A 69 -16.48 5.21 0.26
C TYR A 69 -15.62 5.72 -0.90
N THR A 70 -15.01 6.91 -0.73
CA THR A 70 -14.18 7.52 -1.76
C THR A 70 -12.75 6.98 -1.77
N ASP A 71 -12.37 6.19 -0.77
CA ASP A 71 -11.03 5.61 -0.71
C ASP A 71 -10.88 4.51 -1.75
N GLU A 72 -9.70 4.45 -2.34
CA GLU A 72 -9.35 3.36 -3.24
C GLU A 72 -8.66 2.25 -2.44
N ARG A 73 -8.97 1.00 -2.76
CA ARG A 73 -8.34 -0.16 -2.14
C ARG A 73 -7.16 -0.61 -2.99
N LEU A 74 -6.02 -0.81 -2.36
CA LEU A 74 -4.83 -1.37 -3.01
C LEU A 74 -4.43 -2.64 -2.28
N LEU A 75 -4.41 -3.75 -3.01
CA LEU A 75 -3.95 -5.04 -2.51
C LEU A 75 -2.53 -5.29 -3.01
N ILE A 76 -1.60 -5.52 -2.10
CA ILE A 76 -0.19 -5.75 -2.42
C ILE A 76 0.26 -7.05 -1.77
N LEU A 77 0.86 -7.95 -2.55
CA LEU A 77 1.49 -9.13 -1.97
C LEU A 77 2.68 -8.69 -1.13
N GLN A 78 2.74 -9.18 0.10
CA GLN A 78 3.80 -8.78 1.05
C GLN A 78 5.19 -9.11 0.51
N SER A 79 5.32 -10.20 -0.24
CA SER A 79 6.59 -10.59 -0.82
C SER A 79 7.10 -9.63 -1.89
N GLN A 80 6.22 -8.81 -2.47
CA GLN A 80 6.57 -7.89 -3.57
C GLN A 80 6.88 -6.48 -3.09
N LEU A 81 6.69 -6.20 -1.82
CA LEU A 81 6.99 -4.88 -1.25
C LEU A 81 8.10 -5.02 -0.21
N SER A 82 9.20 -4.34 -0.41
CA SER A 82 10.39 -4.47 0.44
C SER A 82 10.30 -3.71 1.75
N THR A 83 9.20 -3.00 1.99
CA THR A 83 8.99 -2.24 3.22
C THR A 83 7.58 -2.50 3.76
N ILE A 84 7.37 -2.16 5.03
CA ILE A 84 6.03 -2.21 5.63
C ILE A 84 5.33 -0.89 5.30
N PRO A 85 4.17 -0.92 4.62
CA PRO A 85 3.43 0.31 4.33
C PRO A 85 3.03 1.05 5.61
N GLN A 86 3.03 2.36 5.55
CA GLN A 86 2.68 3.21 6.70
C GLN A 86 1.65 4.26 6.29
N ILE A 87 0.81 4.64 7.24
CA ILE A 87 -0.12 5.73 7.04
C ILE A 87 0.68 7.00 6.75
N GLY A 88 0.30 7.73 5.70
CA GLY A 88 1.02 8.91 5.24
C GLY A 88 1.91 8.69 4.03
N ASP A 89 2.20 7.44 3.68
CA ASP A 89 2.93 7.13 2.44
C ASP A 89 2.11 7.58 1.23
N ILE A 90 2.79 7.90 0.13
CA ILE A 90 2.14 8.34 -1.10
C ILE A 90 2.29 7.27 -2.17
N ILE A 91 1.16 6.88 -2.74
CA ILE A 91 1.09 5.90 -3.83
C ILE A 91 0.15 6.47 -4.89
N ALA A 92 0.60 6.57 -6.14
CA ALA A 92 -0.21 7.06 -7.27
C ALA A 92 -0.86 8.43 -6.96
N ASN A 93 -0.11 9.32 -6.34
CA ASN A 93 -0.54 10.67 -5.94
C ASN A 93 -1.65 10.68 -4.87
N LYS A 94 -1.85 9.56 -4.18
CA LYS A 94 -2.82 9.44 -3.09
C LYS A 94 -2.09 9.07 -1.80
N ARG A 95 -2.67 9.47 -0.69
CA ARG A 95 -2.10 9.20 0.63
C ARG A 95 -2.65 7.89 1.18
N VAL A 96 -1.78 7.07 1.73
CA VAL A 96 -2.20 5.87 2.48
C VAL A 96 -2.91 6.33 3.75
N SER A 97 -4.19 6.05 3.85
CA SER A 97 -5.04 6.44 4.99
C SER A 97 -5.32 5.28 5.93
N SER A 98 -5.15 4.04 5.47
CA SER A 98 -5.34 2.85 6.31
C SER A 98 -4.44 1.74 5.84
N VAL A 99 -3.97 0.91 6.79
CA VAL A 99 -3.11 -0.23 6.51
C VAL A 99 -3.68 -1.43 7.26
N GLY A 100 -3.94 -2.51 6.52
CA GLY A 100 -4.41 -3.76 7.10
C GLY A 100 -3.75 -4.94 6.41
N LYS A 101 -4.09 -6.14 6.87
CA LYS A 101 -3.62 -7.40 6.31
C LYS A 101 -4.80 -8.32 6.09
N ASP A 102 -4.65 -9.24 5.14
CA ASP A 102 -5.63 -10.30 4.99
C ASP A 102 -5.47 -11.35 6.11
N PRO A 103 -6.48 -12.21 6.34
CA PRO A 103 -6.39 -13.22 7.41
C PRO A 103 -5.24 -14.20 7.27
N ALA A 104 -4.76 -14.45 6.04
CA ALA A 104 -3.63 -15.35 5.80
C ALA A 104 -2.28 -14.67 5.99
N ASP A 105 -2.24 -13.35 6.24
CA ASP A 105 -1.03 -12.54 6.40
C ASP A 105 -0.09 -12.65 5.19
N VAL A 106 -0.67 -12.61 3.99
CA VAL A 106 0.07 -12.68 2.71
C VAL A 106 -0.02 -11.37 1.93
N THR A 107 -1.05 -10.60 2.19
CA THR A 107 -1.40 -9.40 1.40
C THR A 107 -1.58 -8.20 2.31
N TRP A 108 -1.02 -7.07 1.91
CA TRP A 108 -1.35 -5.76 2.50
C TRP A 108 -2.64 -5.24 1.88
N VAL A 109 -3.52 -4.71 2.71
CA VAL A 109 -4.76 -4.05 2.27
C VAL A 109 -4.64 -2.58 2.65
N LEU A 110 -4.46 -1.72 1.66
CA LEU A 110 -4.25 -0.29 1.88
C LEU A 110 -5.46 0.51 1.44
N GLY A 111 -5.81 1.53 2.21
CA GLY A 111 -6.75 2.55 1.78
C GLY A 111 -6.00 3.75 1.26
N LEU A 112 -6.31 4.20 0.05
CA LEU A 112 -5.69 5.35 -0.58
C LEU A 112 -6.70 6.48 -0.67
N ARG A 113 -6.33 7.63 -0.15
CA ARG A 113 -7.20 8.81 -0.12
C ARG A 113 -6.58 9.93 -0.93
N SER A 114 -7.41 10.60 -1.73
CA SER A 114 -6.96 11.75 -2.50
C SER A 114 -6.39 12.83 -1.57
N THR A 115 -5.27 13.43 -1.97
CA THR A 115 -4.63 14.51 -1.21
C THR A 115 -5.24 15.87 -1.47
N ASN A 116 -6.15 15.96 -2.44
CA ASN A 116 -6.80 17.23 -2.80
C ASN A 116 -8.09 17.44 -2.04
#